data_b7ed6e3baee9e8a11a7b0aceaa9a2b92
#
_entry.id   b7ed6e3baee9e8a11a7b0aceaa9a2b92
#
_cell.length_a   1.000
_cell.length_b   1.000
_cell.length_c   1.000
_cell.angle_alpha   90.00
_cell.angle_beta   90.00
_cell.angle_gamma   90.00
#
_symmetry.space_group_name_H-M   'P 1'
#
loop_
_entity.id
_entity.type
_entity.pdbx_description
1 polymer ?
#
loop_
_entity_poly.entity_id
_entity_poly.type
_entity_poly.pdbx_seq_one_letter_code
_entity_poly.pdbx_strand_id
1 'polypeptide(L)'
;METPIQKLDLPNDRGIRLYCKREDLLPFSLGGNKVRIGEQFYRDMLEKNCDCMVVYGNSRSNLCRVLANMCCAGGIPCYMICSGEDHDDPGIMTNNSRLMRWLGAEVIPCDKKGIAQTVEDTMNDLTARGYRPYYIFGNKFGEGNEGTPVQAYADGYREIRAFEEREQIRFSHLFFASGTGSTQCGLVSGKLLEGGDEKIVGISISSREYERAMNVMKNGIRDYFRKRGFELPENFEKELILETSFRKGGYGLYDQEILDVIREQFTRNGLPLDPTYTGKAFAGMLHYLKDNDIRDTNILFIHTGGSPLFYDCLHTV
;
A
#
# COMPACT_ATOMS: atom_id res chain seq x y z
N MET A 1 -8.90 -9.49 10.92
CA MET A 1 -8.43 -8.78 12.14
C MET A 1 -8.79 -7.32 11.98
N GLU A 2 -9.72 -6.83 12.79
CA GLU A 2 -10.20 -5.44 12.72
C GLU A 2 -9.18 -4.47 13.36
N THR A 3 -8.95 -3.34 12.70
CA THR A 3 -8.10 -2.26 13.25
C THR A 3 -8.95 -1.10 13.75
N PRO A 4 -8.52 -0.38 14.80
CA PRO A 4 -9.27 0.74 15.34
C PRO A 4 -9.49 1.86 14.30
N ILE A 5 -10.66 2.49 14.36
CA ILE A 5 -10.93 3.77 13.71
C ILE A 5 -11.11 4.80 14.85
N GLN A 6 -10.22 5.77 14.90
CA GLN A 6 -10.22 6.80 15.94
C GLN A 6 -10.45 8.19 15.34
N LYS A 7 -11.15 9.05 16.07
CA LYS A 7 -11.28 10.46 15.71
C LYS A 7 -9.96 11.19 15.99
N LEU A 8 -9.53 12.02 15.05
CA LEU A 8 -8.34 12.84 15.18
C LEU A 8 -8.68 14.27 15.58
N ASP A 9 -7.76 14.90 16.29
CA ASP A 9 -7.77 16.34 16.50
C ASP A 9 -7.20 17.03 15.24
N LEU A 10 -8.10 17.69 14.49
CA LEU A 10 -7.77 18.49 13.32
C LEU A 10 -8.44 19.86 13.45
N PRO A 11 -7.75 20.88 13.94
CA PRO A 11 -8.27 22.25 13.94
C PRO A 11 -8.58 22.70 12.51
N ASN A 12 -9.82 23.08 12.26
CA ASN A 12 -10.25 23.57 10.96
C ASN A 12 -11.51 24.43 11.08
N ASP A 13 -11.69 25.34 10.13
CA ASP A 13 -12.85 26.23 9.99
C ASP A 13 -13.92 25.69 9.04
N ARG A 14 -13.77 24.44 8.57
CA ARG A 14 -14.60 23.80 7.56
C ARG A 14 -15.62 22.81 8.12
N GLY A 15 -15.71 22.63 9.44
CA GLY A 15 -16.62 21.67 10.06
C GLY A 15 -16.26 20.19 9.75
N ILE A 16 -15.01 19.92 9.35
CA ILE A 16 -14.53 18.57 9.05
C ILE A 16 -14.27 17.81 10.33
N ARG A 17 -14.81 16.61 10.42
CA ARG A 17 -14.50 15.62 11.45
C ARG A 17 -13.62 14.55 10.84
N LEU A 18 -12.34 14.55 11.20
CA LEU A 18 -11.35 13.61 10.66
C LEU A 18 -11.25 12.37 11.55
N TYR A 19 -11.27 11.22 10.91
CA TYR A 19 -11.04 9.91 11.51
C TYR A 19 -9.84 9.22 10.86
N CYS A 20 -9.22 8.31 11.60
CA CYS A 20 -8.08 7.54 11.13
C CYS A 20 -8.29 6.04 11.38
N LYS A 21 -8.28 5.23 10.31
CA LYS A 21 -8.19 3.78 10.42
C LYS A 21 -6.73 3.39 10.61
N ARG A 22 -6.42 2.78 11.75
CA ARG A 22 -5.07 2.53 12.26
C ARG A 22 -4.51 1.19 11.76
N GLU A 23 -4.25 1.07 10.44
CA GLU A 23 -3.62 -0.14 9.90
C GLU A 23 -2.16 -0.30 10.37
N ASP A 24 -1.52 0.78 10.79
CA ASP A 24 -0.21 0.78 11.46
C ASP A 24 -0.18 -0.04 12.76
N LEU A 25 -1.33 -0.31 13.38
CA LEU A 25 -1.47 -1.11 14.60
C LEU A 25 -1.72 -2.61 14.34
N LEU A 26 -1.69 -3.07 13.09
CA LEU A 26 -1.71 -4.51 12.81
C LEU A 26 -0.54 -5.21 13.50
N PRO A 27 -0.77 -6.33 14.21
CA PRO A 27 0.22 -6.87 15.15
C PRO A 27 1.31 -7.74 14.51
N PHE A 28 1.64 -7.53 13.25
CA PHE A 28 2.69 -8.27 12.56
C PHE A 28 3.63 -7.33 11.81
N SER A 29 4.93 -7.62 11.85
CA SER A 29 5.97 -6.93 11.07
C SER A 29 5.83 -5.40 11.10
N LEU A 30 5.65 -4.79 12.29
CA LEU A 30 5.47 -3.36 12.50
C LEU A 30 4.24 -2.76 11.79
N GLY A 31 3.23 -3.58 11.57
CA GLY A 31 1.93 -3.14 11.04
C GLY A 31 1.92 -2.67 9.60
N GLY A 32 0.81 -2.05 9.24
CA GLY A 32 0.57 -1.45 7.94
C GLY A 32 -0.26 -2.32 7.00
N ASN A 33 -0.81 -1.68 5.98
CA ASN A 33 -1.65 -2.31 4.96
C ASN A 33 -1.01 -3.54 4.29
N LYS A 34 0.32 -3.59 4.31
CA LYS A 34 1.07 -4.69 3.66
C LYS A 34 0.99 -6.00 4.44
N VAL A 35 0.59 -5.98 5.72
CA VAL A 35 0.29 -7.21 6.47
C VAL A 35 -0.88 -7.94 5.82
N ARG A 36 -2.01 -7.26 5.61
CA ARG A 36 -3.19 -7.85 4.96
C ARG A 36 -2.92 -8.29 3.52
N ILE A 37 -2.22 -7.44 2.76
CA ILE A 37 -1.84 -7.71 1.36
C ILE A 37 -0.86 -8.89 1.28
N GLY A 38 0.14 -8.92 2.16
CA GLY A 38 1.12 -9.99 2.25
C GLY A 38 0.49 -11.34 2.56
N GLU A 39 -0.49 -11.37 3.47
CA GLU A 39 -1.26 -12.59 3.78
C GLU A 39 -1.95 -13.18 2.55
N GLN A 40 -2.47 -12.35 1.62
CA GLN A 40 -3.08 -12.84 0.40
C GLN A 40 -2.05 -13.50 -0.53
N PHE A 41 -0.89 -12.86 -0.73
CA PHE A 41 0.19 -13.44 -1.53
C PHE A 41 0.77 -14.72 -0.89
N TYR A 42 0.98 -14.70 0.42
CA TYR A 42 1.52 -15.85 1.14
C TYR A 42 0.57 -17.06 1.06
N ARG A 43 -0.73 -16.83 1.21
CA ARG A 43 -1.76 -17.87 1.07
C ARG A 43 -1.82 -18.41 -0.36
N ASP A 44 -1.84 -17.53 -1.37
CA ASP A 44 -1.85 -17.92 -2.79
C ASP A 44 -0.60 -18.74 -3.16
N MET A 45 0.57 -18.39 -2.61
CA MET A 45 1.78 -19.18 -2.76
C MET A 45 1.62 -20.62 -2.23
N LEU A 46 1.07 -20.76 -1.02
CA LEU A 46 0.85 -22.08 -0.41
C LEU A 46 -0.19 -22.90 -1.17
N GLU A 47 -1.30 -22.29 -1.60
CA GLU A 47 -2.33 -22.92 -2.40
C GLU A 47 -1.80 -23.43 -3.75
N LYS A 48 -0.84 -22.72 -4.34
CA LYS A 48 -0.13 -23.14 -5.56
C LYS A 48 1.00 -24.14 -5.30
N ASN A 49 1.16 -24.60 -4.06
CA ASN A 49 2.23 -25.50 -3.62
C ASN A 49 3.64 -24.99 -3.95
N CYS A 50 3.85 -23.67 -3.98
CA CYS A 50 5.17 -23.07 -4.11
C CYS A 50 5.91 -23.09 -2.75
N ASP A 51 7.25 -23.19 -2.79
CA ASP A 51 8.10 -23.41 -1.62
C ASP A 51 9.19 -22.35 -1.43
N CYS A 52 9.26 -21.36 -2.30
CA CYS A 52 10.03 -20.14 -2.09
C CYS A 52 9.32 -18.94 -2.72
N MET A 53 9.62 -17.75 -2.18
CA MET A 53 8.96 -16.52 -2.61
C MET A 53 9.96 -15.57 -3.26
N VAL A 54 9.59 -15.02 -4.42
CA VAL A 54 10.31 -13.95 -5.09
C VAL A 54 9.47 -12.67 -5.00
N VAL A 55 10.06 -11.63 -4.42
CA VAL A 55 9.44 -10.31 -4.25
C VAL A 55 10.22 -9.26 -5.05
N TYR A 56 9.54 -8.17 -5.43
CA TYR A 56 10.16 -7.05 -6.13
C TYR A 56 9.85 -5.73 -5.42
N GLY A 57 10.86 -4.90 -5.26
CA GLY A 57 10.73 -3.57 -4.67
C GLY A 57 12.06 -2.84 -4.58
N ASN A 58 12.11 -1.83 -3.73
CA ASN A 58 13.34 -1.10 -3.40
C ASN A 58 13.58 -1.10 -1.88
N SER A 59 14.63 -0.41 -1.43
CA SER A 59 15.02 -0.33 -0.02
C SER A 59 13.91 0.17 0.93
N ARG A 60 12.94 0.93 0.43
CA ARG A 60 11.81 1.48 1.22
C ARG A 60 10.56 0.60 1.22
N SER A 61 10.58 -0.56 0.56
CA SER A 61 9.37 -1.37 0.37
C SER A 61 8.86 -2.00 1.67
N ASN A 62 7.70 -1.52 2.14
CA ASN A 62 7.00 -2.15 3.25
C ASN A 62 6.45 -3.54 2.89
N LEU A 63 6.09 -3.79 1.61
CA LEU A 63 5.62 -5.10 1.17
C LEU A 63 6.73 -6.15 1.22
N CYS A 64 7.91 -5.82 0.69
CA CYS A 64 9.05 -6.74 0.73
C CYS A 64 9.45 -7.08 2.17
N ARG A 65 9.45 -6.10 3.09
CA ARG A 65 9.70 -6.34 4.52
C ARG A 65 8.68 -7.31 5.13
N VAL A 66 7.40 -7.08 4.90
CA VAL A 66 6.34 -7.93 5.46
C VAL A 66 6.43 -9.35 4.91
N LEU A 67 6.62 -9.52 3.61
CA LEU A 67 6.75 -10.83 2.97
C LEU A 67 8.02 -11.55 3.41
N ALA A 68 9.15 -10.85 3.53
CA ALA A 68 10.36 -11.43 4.11
C ALA A 68 10.13 -11.95 5.53
N ASN A 69 9.37 -11.20 6.36
CA ASN A 69 9.03 -11.63 7.71
C ASN A 69 8.09 -12.85 7.72
N MET A 70 7.08 -12.89 6.85
CA MET A 70 6.18 -14.05 6.73
C MET A 70 6.95 -15.29 6.29
N CYS A 71 7.81 -15.16 5.29
CA CYS A 71 8.65 -16.25 4.81
C CYS A 71 9.61 -16.74 5.90
N CYS A 72 10.29 -15.85 6.61
CA CYS A 72 11.17 -16.19 7.72
C CYS A 72 10.43 -16.96 8.82
N ALA A 73 9.24 -16.48 9.23
CA ALA A 73 8.40 -17.12 10.22
C ALA A 73 7.91 -18.51 9.78
N GLY A 74 7.68 -18.70 8.48
CA GLY A 74 7.26 -19.98 7.88
C GLY A 74 8.40 -20.90 7.46
N GLY A 75 9.68 -20.53 7.68
CA GLY A 75 10.83 -21.29 7.22
C GLY A 75 10.96 -21.39 5.68
N ILE A 76 10.41 -20.40 4.95
CA ILE A 76 10.36 -20.36 3.49
C ILE A 76 11.45 -19.41 2.97
N PRO A 77 12.30 -19.81 2.00
CA PRO A 77 13.26 -18.92 1.37
C PRO A 77 12.59 -17.72 0.69
N CYS A 78 13.16 -16.52 0.88
CA CYS A 78 12.67 -15.28 0.28
C CYS A 78 13.79 -14.60 -0.52
N TYR A 79 13.51 -14.31 -1.77
CA TYR A 79 14.41 -13.64 -2.72
C TYR A 79 13.84 -12.29 -3.09
N MET A 80 14.60 -11.22 -2.86
CA MET A 80 14.15 -9.86 -3.15
C MET A 80 14.91 -9.29 -4.35
N ILE A 81 14.25 -9.14 -5.47
CA ILE A 81 14.77 -8.37 -6.60
C ILE A 81 14.62 -6.89 -6.23
N CYS A 82 15.76 -6.21 -6.09
CA CYS A 82 15.84 -4.85 -5.60
C CYS A 82 16.33 -3.91 -6.72
N SER A 83 15.44 -3.02 -7.20
CA SER A 83 15.84 -1.93 -8.09
C SER A 83 16.00 -0.63 -7.31
N GLY A 84 17.07 0.12 -7.63
CA GLY A 84 17.21 1.51 -7.16
C GLY A 84 16.19 2.43 -7.84
N GLU A 85 15.79 3.49 -7.15
CA GLU A 85 15.15 4.63 -7.78
C GLU A 85 16.24 5.50 -8.42
N ASP A 86 15.91 6.31 -9.46
CA ASP A 86 16.92 7.11 -10.19
C ASP A 86 17.67 8.10 -9.32
N HIS A 87 17.10 8.49 -8.17
CA HIS A 87 17.66 9.39 -7.16
C HIS A 87 18.11 8.65 -5.89
N ASP A 88 17.94 7.32 -5.83
CA ASP A 88 18.37 6.51 -4.70
C ASP A 88 19.74 5.90 -5.01
N ASP A 89 20.68 6.09 -4.12
CA ASP A 89 21.86 5.24 -4.06
C ASP A 89 21.39 3.82 -3.71
N PRO A 90 21.66 2.79 -4.53
CA PRO A 90 21.34 1.42 -4.20
C PRO A 90 21.97 0.95 -2.88
N GLY A 91 22.96 1.70 -2.35
CA GLY A 91 23.56 1.51 -1.04
C GLY A 91 22.77 2.10 0.13
N ILE A 92 21.71 2.88 -0.08
CA ILE A 92 20.93 3.48 1.03
C ILE A 92 20.28 2.39 1.89
N MET A 93 20.73 2.33 3.14
CA MET A 93 20.27 1.37 4.15
C MET A 93 19.12 1.96 4.98
N THR A 94 17.89 1.82 4.49
CA THR A 94 16.69 2.12 5.27
C THR A 94 16.45 1.05 6.35
N ASN A 95 15.63 1.37 7.35
CA ASN A 95 15.23 0.37 8.35
C ASN A 95 14.49 -0.82 7.71
N ASN A 96 13.71 -0.61 6.65
CA ASN A 96 13.10 -1.71 5.91
C ASN A 96 14.15 -2.63 5.28
N SER A 97 15.20 -2.08 4.64
CA SER A 97 16.26 -2.91 4.03
C SER A 97 17.10 -3.66 5.08
N ARG A 98 17.37 -3.03 6.23
CA ARG A 98 18.05 -3.70 7.36
C ARG A 98 17.21 -4.87 7.90
N LEU A 99 15.91 -4.65 8.10
CA LEU A 99 14.99 -5.70 8.56
C LEU A 99 14.90 -6.86 7.56
N MET A 100 14.78 -6.60 6.26
CA MET A 100 14.76 -7.66 5.24
C MET A 100 16.01 -8.54 5.29
N ARG A 101 17.20 -7.93 5.38
CA ARG A 101 18.47 -8.66 5.50
C ARG A 101 18.55 -9.45 6.81
N TRP A 102 18.13 -8.84 7.92
CA TRP A 102 18.11 -9.51 9.23
C TRP A 102 17.16 -10.71 9.26
N LEU A 103 16.06 -10.66 8.51
CA LEU A 103 15.10 -11.75 8.32
C LEU A 103 15.59 -12.83 7.32
N GLY A 104 16.79 -12.70 6.78
CA GLY A 104 17.39 -13.68 5.89
C GLY A 104 16.91 -13.61 4.43
N ALA A 105 16.26 -12.54 4.01
CA ALA A 105 15.93 -12.37 2.60
C ALA A 105 17.20 -12.16 1.77
N GLU A 106 17.35 -12.94 0.70
CA GLU A 106 18.42 -12.77 -0.27
C GLU A 106 18.10 -11.62 -1.21
N VAL A 107 18.97 -10.60 -1.23
CA VAL A 107 18.76 -9.39 -2.04
C VAL A 107 19.52 -9.51 -3.36
N ILE A 108 18.78 -9.47 -4.47
CA ILE A 108 19.28 -9.53 -5.85
C ILE A 108 19.17 -8.12 -6.44
N PRO A 109 20.29 -7.36 -6.55
CA PRO A 109 20.26 -6.03 -7.13
C PRO A 109 20.02 -6.09 -8.65
N CYS A 110 19.27 -5.13 -9.17
CA CYS A 110 19.09 -4.97 -10.61
C CYS A 110 18.85 -3.49 -11.00
N ASP A 111 19.15 -3.17 -12.24
CA ASP A 111 18.76 -1.90 -12.84
C ASP A 111 17.27 -1.90 -13.21
N LYS A 112 16.62 -0.73 -13.21
CA LYS A 112 15.20 -0.60 -13.61
C LYS A 112 14.90 -1.19 -14.99
N LYS A 113 15.84 -1.07 -15.94
CA LYS A 113 15.69 -1.62 -17.30
C LYS A 113 15.83 -3.14 -17.35
N GLY A 114 16.49 -3.73 -16.36
CA GLY A 114 16.76 -5.17 -16.27
C GLY A 114 15.74 -5.97 -15.47
N ILE A 115 14.73 -5.34 -14.87
CA ILE A 115 13.81 -5.99 -13.92
C ILE A 115 13.19 -7.25 -14.50
N ALA A 116 12.60 -7.18 -15.70
CA ALA A 116 11.93 -8.33 -16.33
C ALA A 116 12.88 -9.51 -16.55
N GLN A 117 14.11 -9.23 -17.01
CA GLN A 117 15.12 -10.27 -17.22
C GLN A 117 15.59 -10.84 -15.88
N THR A 118 15.85 -10.00 -14.88
CA THR A 118 16.26 -10.47 -13.54
C THR A 118 15.19 -11.35 -12.90
N VAL A 119 13.90 -11.01 -13.06
CA VAL A 119 12.80 -11.88 -12.61
C VAL A 119 12.85 -13.23 -13.28
N GLU A 120 12.96 -13.26 -14.62
CA GLU A 120 13.01 -14.50 -15.38
C GLU A 120 14.20 -15.37 -14.99
N ASP A 121 15.40 -14.79 -14.93
CA ASP A 121 16.63 -15.49 -14.57
C ASP A 121 16.56 -16.04 -13.13
N THR A 122 16.04 -15.26 -12.18
CA THR A 122 15.84 -15.70 -10.79
C THR A 122 14.86 -16.88 -10.72
N MET A 123 13.72 -16.78 -11.40
CA MET A 123 12.72 -17.87 -11.41
C MET A 123 13.29 -19.15 -12.02
N ASN A 124 14.05 -19.04 -13.11
CA ASN A 124 14.69 -20.16 -13.77
C ASN A 124 15.79 -20.79 -12.91
N ASP A 125 16.67 -20.00 -12.29
CA ASP A 125 17.71 -20.48 -11.38
C ASP A 125 17.10 -21.25 -10.20
N LEU A 126 16.10 -20.68 -9.55
CA LEU A 126 15.42 -21.33 -8.43
C LEU A 126 14.75 -22.65 -8.87
N THR A 127 14.16 -22.69 -10.03
CA THR A 127 13.57 -23.91 -10.60
C THR A 127 14.65 -24.96 -10.88
N ALA A 128 15.78 -24.55 -11.45
CA ALA A 128 16.92 -25.46 -11.71
C ALA A 128 17.53 -26.01 -10.42
N ARG A 129 17.44 -25.28 -9.32
CA ARG A 129 17.83 -25.71 -7.96
C ARG A 129 16.79 -26.59 -7.25
N GLY A 130 15.66 -26.89 -7.92
CA GLY A 130 14.61 -27.77 -7.42
C GLY A 130 13.51 -27.09 -6.61
N TYR A 131 13.48 -25.77 -6.54
CA TYR A 131 12.40 -25.02 -5.94
C TYR A 131 11.19 -24.86 -6.88
N ARG A 132 10.03 -24.57 -6.28
CA ARG A 132 8.81 -24.12 -6.96
C ARG A 132 8.57 -22.66 -6.61
N PRO A 133 9.22 -21.70 -7.31
CA PRO A 133 9.22 -20.31 -6.94
C PRO A 133 7.86 -19.63 -7.23
N TYR A 134 7.45 -18.77 -6.32
CA TYR A 134 6.28 -17.91 -6.44
C TYR A 134 6.72 -16.46 -6.58
N TYR A 135 6.45 -15.83 -7.73
CA TYR A 135 6.66 -14.41 -7.92
C TYR A 135 5.36 -13.64 -7.63
N ILE A 136 5.42 -12.67 -6.72
CA ILE A 136 4.22 -11.97 -6.22
C ILE A 136 3.39 -11.27 -7.31
N PHE A 137 4.01 -10.85 -8.42
CA PHE A 137 3.32 -10.23 -9.54
C PHE A 137 2.99 -11.20 -10.70
N GLY A 138 3.16 -12.51 -10.50
CA GLY A 138 2.84 -13.56 -11.45
C GLY A 138 3.97 -13.82 -12.43
N ASN A 139 4.05 -13.12 -13.55
CA ASN A 139 5.12 -13.28 -14.54
C ASN A 139 6.05 -12.05 -14.58
N LYS A 140 7.10 -12.11 -15.40
CA LYS A 140 8.09 -11.03 -15.58
C LYS A 140 7.49 -9.69 -16.06
N PHE A 141 6.27 -9.70 -16.58
CA PHE A 141 5.55 -8.52 -17.03
C PHE A 141 4.60 -7.96 -15.94
N GLY A 142 4.47 -8.66 -14.81
CA GLY A 142 3.60 -8.30 -13.71
C GLY A 142 2.15 -8.75 -13.90
N GLU A 143 1.94 -9.86 -14.61
CA GLU A 143 0.62 -10.41 -14.96
C GLU A 143 0.37 -11.76 -14.30
N GLY A 144 -0.87 -12.03 -13.91
CA GLY A 144 -1.36 -13.30 -13.37
C GLY A 144 -1.78 -13.26 -11.90
N ASN A 145 -1.25 -12.32 -11.10
CA ASN A 145 -1.56 -12.17 -9.68
C ASN A 145 -2.15 -10.80 -9.33
N GLU A 146 -2.68 -10.04 -10.32
CA GLU A 146 -3.16 -8.67 -10.13
C GLU A 146 -4.33 -8.60 -9.14
N GLY A 147 -5.23 -9.58 -9.18
CA GLY A 147 -6.39 -9.67 -8.29
C GLY A 147 -6.08 -10.26 -6.91
N THR A 148 -4.91 -10.92 -6.73
CA THR A 148 -4.58 -11.62 -5.48
C THR A 148 -4.62 -10.70 -4.24
N PRO A 149 -4.05 -9.48 -4.23
CA PRO A 149 -4.06 -8.63 -3.04
C PRO A 149 -5.39 -7.91 -2.76
N VAL A 150 -6.35 -7.95 -3.70
CA VAL A 150 -7.57 -7.13 -3.67
C VAL A 150 -8.48 -7.49 -2.48
N GLN A 151 -8.59 -8.79 -2.15
CA GLN A 151 -9.39 -9.28 -1.04
C GLN A 151 -9.05 -8.60 0.29
N ALA A 152 -7.76 -8.29 0.50
CA ALA A 152 -7.28 -7.66 1.74
C ALA A 152 -8.05 -6.38 2.11
N TYR A 153 -8.35 -5.57 1.11
CA TYR A 153 -9.04 -4.30 1.33
C TYR A 153 -10.52 -4.30 0.91
N ALA A 154 -11.01 -5.32 0.23
CA ALA A 154 -12.44 -5.62 0.19
C ALA A 154 -12.95 -5.95 1.62
N ASP A 155 -12.17 -6.73 2.38
CA ASP A 155 -12.46 -6.99 3.80
C ASP A 155 -12.26 -5.73 4.67
N GLY A 156 -11.21 -4.94 4.41
CA GLY A 156 -10.98 -3.67 5.10
C GLY A 156 -12.11 -2.65 4.90
N TYR A 157 -12.76 -2.67 3.73
CA TYR A 157 -13.94 -1.85 3.45
C TYR A 157 -15.15 -2.30 4.31
N ARG A 158 -15.38 -3.61 4.47
CA ARG A 158 -16.42 -4.12 5.35
C ARG A 158 -16.24 -3.69 6.81
N GLU A 159 -14.98 -3.64 7.28
CA GLU A 159 -14.68 -3.11 8.62
C GLU A 159 -15.07 -1.62 8.74
N ILE A 160 -14.86 -0.82 7.69
CA ILE A 160 -15.26 0.58 7.65
C ILE A 160 -16.78 0.70 7.70
N ARG A 161 -17.51 -0.08 6.90
CA ARG A 161 -18.98 -0.11 6.91
C ARG A 161 -19.55 -0.51 8.27
N ALA A 162 -18.98 -1.53 8.89
CA ALA A 162 -19.38 -1.97 10.24
C ALA A 162 -19.15 -0.88 11.29
N PHE A 163 -18.06 -0.12 11.18
CA PHE A 163 -17.81 1.04 12.05
C PHE A 163 -18.85 2.15 11.81
N GLU A 164 -19.14 2.49 10.58
CA GLU A 164 -20.14 3.52 10.24
C GLU A 164 -21.53 3.18 10.78
N GLU A 165 -21.92 1.90 10.70
CA GLU A 165 -23.19 1.41 11.24
C GLU A 165 -23.23 1.46 12.76
N ARG A 166 -22.16 1.04 13.42
CA ARG A 166 -22.05 1.05 14.87
C ARG A 166 -22.08 2.46 15.45
N GLU A 167 -21.34 3.39 14.83
CA GLU A 167 -21.21 4.78 15.31
C GLU A 167 -22.32 5.70 14.75
N GLN A 168 -23.20 5.21 13.87
CA GLN A 168 -24.27 5.97 13.22
C GLN A 168 -23.75 7.20 12.47
N ILE A 169 -22.62 7.05 11.78
CA ILE A 169 -22.01 8.08 10.92
C ILE A 169 -21.84 7.57 9.50
N ARG A 170 -21.51 8.49 8.59
CA ARG A 170 -21.07 8.17 7.22
C ARG A 170 -19.84 8.99 6.89
N PHE A 171 -18.89 8.36 6.21
CA PHE A 171 -17.75 9.07 5.63
C PHE A 171 -18.11 9.52 4.22
N SER A 172 -17.78 10.77 3.87
CA SER A 172 -17.93 11.26 2.51
C SER A 172 -16.75 10.91 1.61
N HIS A 173 -15.58 10.79 2.22
CA HIS A 173 -14.33 10.48 1.51
C HIS A 173 -13.43 9.57 2.35
N LEU A 174 -12.75 8.65 1.66
CA LEU A 174 -11.68 7.82 2.19
C LEU A 174 -10.37 8.22 1.52
N PHE A 175 -9.33 8.53 2.29
CA PHE A 175 -8.01 8.90 1.78
C PHE A 175 -6.92 7.95 2.27
N PHE A 176 -5.94 7.68 1.42
CA PHE A 176 -4.78 6.84 1.73
C PHE A 176 -3.65 7.03 0.70
N ALA A 177 -2.46 6.53 1.05
CA ALA A 177 -1.32 6.49 0.13
C ALA A 177 -1.52 5.43 -0.97
N SER A 178 -1.55 5.84 -2.24
CA SER A 178 -1.65 4.97 -3.41
C SER A 178 -0.30 4.87 -4.14
N GLY A 179 0.37 3.71 -4.02
CA GLY A 179 1.61 3.39 -4.74
C GLY A 179 1.34 2.42 -5.89
N THR A 180 1.25 1.11 -5.60
CA THR A 180 0.92 0.07 -6.60
C THR A 180 -0.57 -0.04 -6.91
N GLY A 181 -1.44 0.58 -6.11
CA GLY A 181 -2.89 0.56 -6.29
C GLY A 181 -3.63 -0.57 -5.57
N SER A 182 -2.95 -1.56 -4.99
CA SER A 182 -3.63 -2.75 -4.39
C SER A 182 -4.65 -2.39 -3.30
N THR A 183 -4.34 -1.41 -2.43
CA THR A 183 -5.28 -0.93 -1.40
C THR A 183 -6.52 -0.31 -2.04
N GLN A 184 -6.32 0.51 -3.08
CA GLN A 184 -7.41 1.16 -3.80
C GLN A 184 -8.29 0.14 -4.51
N CYS A 185 -7.68 -0.84 -5.19
CA CYS A 185 -8.43 -1.94 -5.81
C CYS A 185 -9.33 -2.64 -4.80
N GLY A 186 -8.81 -2.94 -3.61
CA GLY A 186 -9.58 -3.62 -2.56
C GLY A 186 -10.74 -2.77 -2.02
N LEU A 187 -10.47 -1.51 -1.66
CA LEU A 187 -11.51 -0.61 -1.16
C LEU A 187 -12.62 -0.38 -2.20
N VAL A 188 -12.24 -0.12 -3.46
CA VAL A 188 -13.22 0.04 -4.55
C VAL A 188 -14.00 -1.25 -4.79
N SER A 189 -13.33 -2.41 -4.78
CA SER A 189 -14.02 -3.70 -4.91
C SER A 189 -15.00 -3.95 -3.76
N GLY A 190 -14.61 -3.62 -2.52
CA GLY A 190 -15.50 -3.69 -1.37
C GLY A 190 -16.72 -2.78 -1.53
N LYS A 191 -16.51 -1.53 -1.95
CA LYS A 191 -17.59 -0.58 -2.23
C LYS A 191 -18.56 -1.10 -3.32
N LEU A 192 -18.03 -1.66 -4.41
CA LEU A 192 -18.85 -2.22 -5.49
C LEU A 192 -19.69 -3.42 -5.03
N LEU A 193 -19.21 -4.19 -4.06
CA LEU A 193 -19.91 -5.36 -3.52
C LEU A 193 -20.91 -5.02 -2.42
N GLU A 194 -20.58 -4.09 -1.54
CA GLU A 194 -21.39 -3.77 -0.34
C GLU A 194 -22.31 -2.54 -0.56
N GLY A 195 -22.04 -1.78 -1.60
CA GLY A 195 -22.67 -0.45 -1.80
C GLY A 195 -22.06 0.63 -0.91
N GLY A 196 -22.08 1.88 -1.38
CA GLY A 196 -21.60 3.06 -0.65
C GLY A 196 -21.56 4.27 -1.58
N ASP A 197 -21.61 5.46 -0.99
CA ASP A 197 -21.67 6.74 -1.73
C ASP A 197 -20.38 7.56 -1.57
N GLU A 198 -19.50 7.16 -0.64
CA GLU A 198 -18.25 7.87 -0.38
C GLU A 198 -17.27 7.82 -1.56
N LYS A 199 -16.44 8.83 -1.69
CA LYS A 199 -15.35 8.86 -2.66
C LYS A 199 -14.11 8.17 -2.08
N ILE A 200 -13.55 7.23 -2.82
CA ILE A 200 -12.32 6.52 -2.47
C ILE A 200 -11.15 7.16 -3.22
N VAL A 201 -10.41 8.03 -2.53
CA VAL A 201 -9.38 8.89 -3.13
C VAL A 201 -7.98 8.40 -2.74
N GLY A 202 -7.29 7.79 -3.68
CA GLY A 202 -5.87 7.43 -3.53
C GLY A 202 -4.99 8.64 -3.81
N ILE A 203 -4.14 9.02 -2.86
CA ILE A 203 -3.11 10.04 -3.10
C ILE A 203 -1.87 9.35 -3.68
N SER A 204 -1.53 9.67 -4.92
CA SER A 204 -0.36 9.11 -5.60
C SER A 204 0.94 9.55 -4.93
N ILE A 205 1.78 8.59 -4.58
CA ILE A 205 3.07 8.85 -3.90
C ILE A 205 4.28 8.67 -4.84
N SER A 206 4.05 8.35 -6.11
CA SER A 206 5.10 8.05 -7.07
C SER A 206 4.93 8.81 -8.38
N SER A 207 6.00 8.89 -9.18
CA SER A 207 5.99 9.49 -10.51
C SER A 207 5.42 8.58 -11.60
N ARG A 208 4.78 7.44 -11.23
CA ARG A 208 4.15 6.56 -12.20
C ARG A 208 3.16 7.36 -13.06
N GLU A 209 3.21 7.11 -14.35
CA GLU A 209 2.31 7.73 -15.31
C GLU A 209 0.85 7.35 -14.98
N TYR A 210 -0.09 8.33 -15.09
CA TYR A 210 -1.46 8.21 -14.62
C TYR A 210 -2.21 7.05 -15.28
N GLU A 211 -2.18 6.97 -16.61
CA GLU A 211 -2.88 5.91 -17.34
C GLU A 211 -2.34 4.52 -16.99
N ARG A 212 -1.03 4.41 -16.81
CA ARG A 212 -0.41 3.17 -16.37
C ARG A 212 -0.86 2.77 -14.96
N ALA A 213 -0.96 3.73 -14.05
CA ALA A 213 -1.44 3.47 -12.69
C ALA A 213 -2.92 3.03 -12.70
N MET A 214 -3.75 3.72 -13.47
CA MET A 214 -5.16 3.40 -13.64
C MET A 214 -5.36 2.01 -14.27
N ASN A 215 -4.60 1.66 -15.31
CA ASN A 215 -4.71 0.36 -15.96
C ASN A 215 -4.33 -0.79 -15.02
N VAL A 216 -3.30 -0.62 -14.18
CA VAL A 216 -2.94 -1.62 -13.15
C VAL A 216 -4.11 -1.85 -12.19
N MET A 217 -4.75 -0.77 -11.73
CA MET A 217 -5.89 -0.88 -10.82
C MET A 217 -7.12 -1.50 -11.48
N LYS A 218 -7.46 -1.08 -12.70
CA LYS A 218 -8.56 -1.67 -13.48
C LYS A 218 -8.36 -3.17 -13.70
N ASN A 219 -7.14 -3.59 -14.06
CA ASN A 219 -6.82 -5.01 -14.25
C ASN A 219 -6.92 -5.80 -12.93
N GLY A 220 -6.44 -5.23 -11.82
CA GLY A 220 -6.56 -5.85 -10.50
C GLY A 220 -8.02 -6.11 -10.09
N ILE A 221 -8.90 -5.12 -10.29
CA ILE A 221 -10.34 -5.26 -9.99
C ILE A 221 -10.97 -6.30 -10.92
N ARG A 222 -10.73 -6.22 -12.24
CA ARG A 222 -11.26 -7.19 -13.20
C ARG A 222 -10.83 -8.62 -12.89
N ASP A 223 -9.55 -8.84 -12.60
CA ASP A 223 -9.04 -10.17 -12.26
C ASP A 223 -9.66 -10.69 -10.96
N TYR A 224 -9.81 -9.84 -9.94
CA TYR A 224 -10.45 -10.20 -8.68
C TYR A 224 -11.91 -10.64 -8.88
N PHE A 225 -12.72 -9.82 -9.57
CA PHE A 225 -14.13 -10.14 -9.82
C PHE A 225 -14.26 -11.42 -10.65
N ARG A 226 -13.46 -11.56 -11.70
CA ARG A 226 -13.44 -12.76 -12.55
C ARG A 226 -13.08 -14.02 -11.75
N LYS A 227 -12.03 -13.99 -10.92
CA LYS A 227 -11.61 -15.14 -10.11
C LYS A 227 -12.62 -15.53 -9.05
N ARG A 228 -13.42 -14.58 -8.58
CA ARG A 228 -14.47 -14.81 -7.56
C ARG A 228 -15.83 -15.12 -8.16
N GLY A 229 -15.99 -15.04 -9.47
CA GLY A 229 -17.28 -15.22 -10.14
C GLY A 229 -18.29 -14.12 -9.81
N PHE A 230 -17.84 -12.93 -9.43
CA PHE A 230 -18.69 -11.77 -9.17
C PHE A 230 -18.97 -11.02 -10.45
N GLU A 231 -20.16 -10.44 -10.57
CA GLU A 231 -20.51 -9.52 -11.65
C GLU A 231 -19.86 -8.16 -11.41
N LEU A 232 -19.10 -7.67 -12.38
CA LEU A 232 -18.44 -6.37 -12.32
C LEU A 232 -19.32 -5.31 -13.02
N PRO A 233 -19.74 -4.23 -12.34
CA PRO A 233 -20.50 -3.16 -12.96
C PRO A 233 -19.76 -2.51 -14.14
N GLU A 234 -20.46 -2.24 -15.25
CA GLU A 234 -19.83 -1.70 -16.47
C GLU A 234 -19.06 -0.39 -16.26
N ASN A 235 -19.52 0.46 -15.35
CA ASN A 235 -18.94 1.77 -15.08
C ASN A 235 -18.04 1.81 -13.83
N PHE A 236 -17.55 0.67 -13.33
CA PHE A 236 -16.75 0.60 -12.10
C PHE A 236 -15.53 1.53 -12.10
N GLU A 237 -15.02 1.88 -13.26
CA GLU A 237 -13.83 2.74 -13.42
C GLU A 237 -14.05 4.15 -12.86
N LYS A 238 -15.30 4.62 -12.76
CA LYS A 238 -15.66 5.91 -12.18
C LYS A 238 -15.40 5.98 -10.67
N GLU A 239 -15.31 4.83 -10.02
CA GLU A 239 -15.02 4.72 -8.59
C GLU A 239 -13.51 4.84 -8.27
N LEU A 240 -12.66 4.80 -9.29
CA LEU A 240 -11.21 4.95 -9.15
C LEU A 240 -10.82 6.43 -9.24
N ILE A 241 -10.55 7.06 -8.09
CA ILE A 241 -10.07 8.43 -8.02
C ILE A 241 -8.61 8.40 -7.56
N LEU A 242 -7.69 8.80 -8.45
CA LEU A 242 -6.26 8.90 -8.16
C LEU A 242 -5.82 10.36 -8.24
N GLU A 243 -5.56 10.96 -7.09
CA GLU A 243 -5.04 12.32 -7.00
C GLU A 243 -3.53 12.34 -7.22
N THR A 244 -3.06 13.12 -8.19
CA THR A 244 -1.66 13.09 -8.64
C THR A 244 -0.91 14.41 -8.47
N SER A 245 -1.59 15.49 -8.11
CA SER A 245 -0.98 16.82 -7.97
C SER A 245 0.03 16.89 -6.82
N PHE A 246 -0.06 15.97 -5.85
CA PHE A 246 0.71 16.00 -4.60
C PHE A 246 1.88 15.01 -4.55
N ARG A 247 2.46 14.65 -5.70
CA ARG A 247 3.56 13.66 -5.81
C ARG A 247 4.89 14.12 -5.21
N LYS A 248 5.10 15.45 -5.06
CA LYS A 248 6.33 16.04 -4.50
C LYS A 248 7.61 15.50 -5.14
N GLY A 249 7.67 15.49 -6.47
CA GLY A 249 8.83 14.99 -7.24
C GLY A 249 8.86 13.48 -7.45
N GLY A 250 8.13 12.68 -6.68
CA GLY A 250 8.04 11.23 -6.87
C GLY A 250 8.26 10.40 -5.62
N TYR A 251 8.51 9.11 -5.82
CA TYR A 251 8.69 8.14 -4.76
C TYR A 251 9.96 8.42 -3.93
N GLY A 252 9.82 8.41 -2.61
CA GLY A 252 10.92 8.68 -1.67
C GLY A 252 11.32 10.16 -1.55
N LEU A 253 10.85 11.05 -2.45
CA LEU A 253 11.10 12.48 -2.38
C LEU A 253 10.02 13.18 -1.54
N TYR A 254 10.43 14.14 -0.73
CA TYR A 254 9.57 14.93 0.15
C TYR A 254 10.19 16.29 0.43
N ASP A 255 9.39 17.23 0.86
CA ASP A 255 9.79 18.60 1.20
C ASP A 255 9.46 18.92 2.66
N GLN A 256 9.74 20.19 3.06
CA GLN A 256 9.51 20.66 4.43
C GLN A 256 8.03 20.57 4.84
N GLU A 257 7.09 20.80 3.92
CA GLU A 257 5.66 20.70 4.20
C GLU A 257 5.28 19.29 4.68
N ILE A 258 5.84 18.24 4.05
CA ILE A 258 5.60 16.85 4.48
C ILE A 258 6.17 16.60 5.88
N LEU A 259 7.37 17.12 6.18
CA LEU A 259 7.99 16.98 7.51
C LEU A 259 7.17 17.72 8.59
N ASP A 260 6.67 18.91 8.28
CA ASP A 260 5.83 19.70 9.18
C ASP A 260 4.52 18.96 9.52
N VAL A 261 3.86 18.37 8.50
CA VAL A 261 2.67 17.53 8.68
C VAL A 261 2.97 16.32 9.55
N ILE A 262 4.08 15.61 9.30
CA ILE A 262 4.49 14.45 10.11
C ILE A 262 4.67 14.87 11.57
N ARG A 263 5.40 15.96 11.80
CA ARG A 263 5.63 16.49 13.15
C ARG A 263 4.33 16.90 13.85
N GLU A 264 3.46 17.62 13.15
CA GLU A 264 2.17 18.05 13.69
C GLU A 264 1.30 16.84 14.07
N GLN A 265 1.16 15.86 13.17
CA GLN A 265 0.31 14.70 13.44
C GLN A 265 0.88 13.80 14.53
N PHE A 266 2.20 13.67 14.63
CA PHE A 266 2.80 12.93 15.73
C PHE A 266 2.62 13.65 17.07
N THR A 267 2.84 14.97 17.11
CA THR A 267 2.70 15.78 18.32
C THR A 267 1.25 15.83 18.81
N ARG A 268 0.30 16.01 17.90
CA ARG A 268 -1.12 16.22 18.23
C ARG A 268 -1.89 14.91 18.45
N ASN A 269 -1.64 13.92 17.59
CA ASN A 269 -2.44 12.71 17.51
C ASN A 269 -1.66 11.41 17.79
N GLY A 270 -0.35 11.50 18.01
CA GLY A 270 0.51 10.32 18.18
C GLY A 270 0.59 9.45 16.91
N LEU A 271 0.41 10.03 15.71
CA LEU A 271 0.45 9.31 14.44
C LEU A 271 1.85 9.32 13.83
N PRO A 272 2.56 8.19 13.74
CA PRO A 272 3.90 8.10 13.16
C PRO A 272 3.82 8.01 11.62
N LEU A 273 3.45 9.12 10.97
CA LEU A 273 3.42 9.19 9.51
C LEU A 273 4.83 9.18 8.94
N ASP A 274 5.03 8.50 7.80
CA ASP A 274 6.32 8.43 7.10
C ASP A 274 6.38 9.38 5.88
N PRO A 275 7.55 9.86 5.49
CA PRO A 275 7.65 10.85 4.41
C PRO A 275 7.42 10.28 3.01
N THR A 276 7.54 8.97 2.82
CA THR A 276 7.38 8.32 1.51
C THR A 276 5.91 8.11 1.15
N TYR A 277 5.11 7.66 2.12
CA TYR A 277 3.72 7.25 1.92
C TYR A 277 2.73 8.10 2.69
N THR A 278 2.65 7.90 4.01
CA THR A 278 1.52 8.38 4.81
C THR A 278 1.55 9.87 5.08
N GLY A 279 2.71 10.48 5.29
CA GLY A 279 2.85 11.93 5.43
C GLY A 279 2.47 12.66 4.15
N LYS A 280 2.96 12.14 3.01
CA LYS A 280 2.59 12.68 1.69
C LYS A 280 1.09 12.55 1.42
N ALA A 281 0.50 11.40 1.74
CA ALA A 281 -0.93 11.18 1.55
C ALA A 281 -1.78 12.05 2.48
N PHE A 282 -1.35 12.28 3.72
CA PHE A 282 -2.06 13.14 4.66
C PHE A 282 -2.04 14.60 4.20
N ALA A 283 -0.88 15.11 3.81
CA ALA A 283 -0.77 16.45 3.24
C ALA A 283 -1.61 16.60 1.96
N GLY A 284 -1.54 15.61 1.05
CA GLY A 284 -2.37 15.60 -0.16
C GLY A 284 -3.87 15.56 0.13
N MET A 285 -4.30 14.84 1.17
CA MET A 285 -5.68 14.90 1.64
C MET A 285 -6.08 16.31 2.08
N LEU A 286 -5.26 17.00 2.87
CA LEU A 286 -5.56 18.37 3.32
C LEU A 286 -5.72 19.33 2.14
N HIS A 287 -4.85 19.23 1.13
CA HIS A 287 -4.96 20.00 -0.10
C HIS A 287 -6.24 19.66 -0.88
N TYR A 288 -6.51 18.37 -1.07
CA TYR A 288 -7.72 17.92 -1.76
C TYR A 288 -9.00 18.48 -1.10
N LEU A 289 -9.08 18.42 0.24
CA LEU A 289 -10.24 18.96 0.99
C LEU A 289 -10.41 20.46 0.81
N LYS A 290 -9.28 21.19 0.73
CA LYS A 290 -9.29 22.63 0.51
C LYS A 290 -9.68 22.99 -0.93
N ASP A 291 -9.06 22.35 -1.91
CA ASP A 291 -9.21 22.69 -3.33
C ASP A 291 -10.62 22.33 -3.87
N ASN A 292 -11.24 21.30 -3.27
CA ASN A 292 -12.62 20.90 -3.62
C ASN A 292 -13.69 21.49 -2.68
N ASP A 293 -13.32 22.44 -1.82
CA ASP A 293 -14.20 23.10 -0.84
C ASP A 293 -15.08 22.15 -0.01
N ILE A 294 -14.49 21.02 0.42
CA ILE A 294 -15.19 20.04 1.25
C ILE A 294 -15.43 20.60 2.65
N ARG A 295 -16.67 20.49 3.14
CA ARG A 295 -17.13 21.07 4.42
C ARG A 295 -18.12 20.15 5.14
N ASP A 296 -18.31 20.38 6.44
CA ASP A 296 -19.38 19.84 7.30
C ASP A 296 -19.59 18.32 7.20
N THR A 297 -18.48 17.56 7.10
CA THR A 297 -18.56 16.13 6.86
C THR A 297 -17.53 15.32 7.67
N ASN A 298 -17.70 13.98 7.65
CA ASN A 298 -16.74 13.04 8.20
C ASN A 298 -15.81 12.55 7.09
N ILE A 299 -14.52 12.56 7.37
CA ILE A 299 -13.45 12.10 6.48
C ILE A 299 -12.72 10.95 7.17
N LEU A 300 -12.38 9.90 6.42
CA LEU A 300 -11.54 8.83 6.91
C LEU A 300 -10.19 8.85 6.21
N PHE A 301 -9.13 8.97 6.99
CA PHE A 301 -7.76 8.69 6.54
C PHE A 301 -7.38 7.27 6.93
N ILE A 302 -6.87 6.47 5.99
CA ILE A 302 -6.36 5.13 6.28
C ILE A 302 -4.85 5.24 6.45
N HIS A 303 -4.39 5.12 7.68
CA HIS A 303 -2.96 5.10 8.02
C HIS A 303 -2.35 3.77 7.59
N THR A 304 -1.80 3.74 6.38
CA THR A 304 -1.30 2.51 5.74
C THR A 304 0.00 1.96 6.32
N GLY A 305 0.48 2.49 7.44
CA GLY A 305 1.71 2.04 8.11
C GLY A 305 2.92 2.89 7.72
N GLY A 306 4.11 2.27 7.70
CA GLY A 306 5.36 2.95 7.37
C GLY A 306 6.23 3.28 8.57
N SER A 307 5.98 2.70 9.76
CA SER A 307 6.74 2.97 10.99
C SER A 307 8.27 2.88 10.83
N PRO A 308 8.85 1.90 10.11
CA PRO A 308 10.30 1.90 9.89
C PRO A 308 10.81 3.14 9.16
N LEU A 309 10.05 3.65 8.19
CA LEU A 309 10.41 4.85 7.43
C LEU A 309 10.17 6.15 8.21
N PHE A 310 9.23 6.14 9.17
CA PHE A 310 9.11 7.22 10.15
C PHE A 310 10.39 7.36 10.96
N TYR A 311 10.97 6.27 11.46
CA TYR A 311 12.25 6.32 12.18
C TYR A 311 13.40 6.75 11.28
N ASP A 312 13.39 6.40 9.98
CA ASP A 312 14.41 6.86 9.03
C ASP A 312 14.40 8.38 8.86
N CYS A 313 13.26 9.08 9.01
CA CYS A 313 13.19 10.52 8.83
C CYS A 313 13.48 11.34 10.11
N LEU A 314 13.60 10.72 11.28
CA LEU A 314 13.84 11.46 12.53
C LEU A 314 15.21 12.19 12.58
N HIS A 315 16.14 11.86 11.70
CA HIS A 315 17.41 12.56 11.57
C HIS A 315 17.30 13.89 10.81
N THR A 316 16.17 14.14 10.15
CA THR A 316 15.92 15.33 9.31
C THR A 316 14.88 16.28 9.91
N VAL A 317 14.38 15.98 11.09
CA VAL A 317 13.32 16.74 11.78
C VAL A 317 13.86 17.55 12.95
#